data_f9481b556445bd3ccab988361c983178
#
_entry.id   f9481b556445bd3ccab988361c983178
#
_cell.length_a   1.000
_cell.length_b   1.000
_cell.length_c   1.000
_cell.angle_alpha   90.00
_cell.angle_beta   90.00
_cell.angle_gamma   90.00
#
_symmetry.space_group_name_H-M   'P 1'
#
loop_
_entity.id
_entity.type
_entity.pdbx_description
1 polymer ?
#
loop_
_entity_poly.entity_id
_entity_poly.type
_entity_poly.pdbx_seq_one_letter_code
_entity_poly.pdbx_strand_id
1 'polypeptide(L)'
;MAALLVVGGTVYAVAGGGDEEKKPVAQKSDDPKPTASDSPVNPGDGSGAGGADPENLNDGRKAGEAKVLWYKEAPDAPGDGADAPGMWITDKTAVKAAYKQLVAYNVGDGAPTWDTITFDQKICAVTPQKTSDDKIVVAYMNGSSDRAECNQLQEIDLDTGEKGWTGEVADGALFDSTASIELSITGKTLMVGRSQSGTAYDVTTGKKLFDKKKYGNACFPTAFAGGARLVVVASCDATKSTEHDEMQELDPTTGKVKWTQKFDKGWRVEHTYSMDPLVVYSTNDDKKAWNISTLTATGKFRSQVDFDEEFAPQCGWGFLGGDLQACEGVAADADNLYLPTEATTGANEIVAISLASGKEKWRVKSPADESMLPMKVEDGKLVAYVEPSYDKGGRIVSIPTTGGKHTPTTLLQMPEGTVDIESGFYSKAIDWVDGRFYISTTRLAGDTDAKEKLMLAYGK
;
A
#
# COMPACT_ATOMS: atom_id res chain seq x y z
N MET A 1 -13.29 -42.12 13.07
CA MET A 1 -11.91 -42.57 12.79
C MET A 1 -11.03 -41.34 12.74
N ALA A 2 -10.25 -41.18 13.79
CA ALA A 2 -9.35 -40.02 13.90
C ALA A 2 -8.01 -40.41 13.26
N ALA A 3 -7.54 -39.63 12.32
CA ALA A 3 -6.19 -39.73 11.78
C ALA A 3 -5.27 -38.80 12.59
N LEU A 4 -4.46 -39.39 13.44
CA LEU A 4 -3.34 -38.75 14.13
C LEU A 4 -2.17 -38.64 13.13
N LEU A 5 -1.77 -37.44 12.80
CA LEU A 5 -0.45 -37.18 12.23
C LEU A 5 0.51 -36.86 13.39
N VAL A 6 1.39 -37.81 13.69
CA VAL A 6 2.52 -37.62 14.59
C VAL A 6 3.65 -36.98 13.79
N VAL A 7 4.01 -35.76 14.11
CA VAL A 7 5.29 -35.15 13.70
C VAL A 7 6.18 -35.10 14.94
N GLY A 8 7.37 -35.66 14.78
CA GLY A 8 8.32 -36.04 15.80
C GLY A 8 8.65 -34.94 16.82
N GLY A 9 8.59 -35.33 18.07
CA GLY A 9 8.85 -34.49 19.21
C GLY A 9 10.32 -34.25 19.47
N THR A 10 10.63 -33.00 19.82
CA THR A 10 11.69 -32.68 20.76
C THR A 10 11.04 -31.97 21.93
N VAL A 11 11.06 -32.66 23.08
CA VAL A 11 10.63 -32.11 24.38
C VAL A 11 11.70 -31.12 24.83
N TYR A 12 11.40 -29.84 24.84
CA TYR A 12 12.18 -28.86 25.59
C TYR A 12 11.51 -28.67 26.95
N ALA A 13 12.27 -29.03 27.99
CA ALA A 13 11.91 -28.74 29.36
C ALA A 13 11.89 -27.22 29.54
N VAL A 14 10.73 -26.66 29.83
CA VAL A 14 10.59 -25.25 30.23
C VAL A 14 10.95 -25.19 31.72
N ALA A 15 12.19 -24.83 32.03
CA ALA A 15 12.52 -24.26 33.32
C ALA A 15 11.99 -22.83 33.36
N GLY A 16 11.13 -22.54 34.32
CA GLY A 16 10.57 -21.23 34.53
C GLY A 16 11.65 -20.18 34.79
N GLY A 17 11.65 -19.15 33.95
CA GLY A 17 12.45 -17.95 34.14
C GLY A 17 11.70 -16.82 33.43
N GLY A 18 11.51 -15.72 34.14
CA GLY A 18 10.61 -14.62 33.77
C GLY A 18 10.79 -14.09 32.37
N ASP A 19 9.67 -13.72 31.78
CA ASP A 19 9.54 -13.03 30.51
C ASP A 19 10.28 -11.67 30.57
N GLU A 20 11.55 -11.66 30.21
CA GLU A 20 12.18 -10.42 29.75
C GLU A 20 11.82 -10.26 28.27
N GLU A 21 10.74 -9.50 28.00
CA GLU A 21 10.46 -9.00 26.67
C GLU A 21 11.71 -8.26 26.17
N LYS A 22 12.33 -8.78 25.09
CA LYS A 22 13.36 -8.04 24.37
C LYS A 22 12.73 -6.77 23.82
N LYS A 23 13.06 -5.64 24.43
CA LYS A 23 12.62 -4.33 23.95
C LYS A 23 13.36 -4.01 22.65
N PRO A 24 12.70 -3.40 21.64
CA PRO A 24 13.40 -2.82 20.51
C PRO A 24 14.49 -1.87 21.06
N VAL A 25 15.73 -2.10 20.65
CA VAL A 25 16.84 -1.24 21.05
C VAL A 25 16.93 -0.15 20.02
N ALA A 26 16.63 1.07 20.41
CA ALA A 26 16.92 2.25 19.61
C ALA A 26 18.45 2.41 19.55
N GLN A 27 19.09 1.85 18.54
CA GLN A 27 20.49 2.12 18.21
C GLN A 27 20.52 3.04 17.00
N LYS A 28 21.22 4.17 17.12
CA LYS A 28 21.64 4.90 15.94
C LYS A 28 22.59 3.99 15.15
N SER A 29 22.31 3.85 13.87
CA SER A 29 23.26 3.21 12.96
C SER A 29 24.58 4.00 12.98
N ASP A 30 25.69 3.32 13.17
CA ASP A 30 27.04 3.88 12.99
C ASP A 30 27.45 3.90 11.50
N ASP A 31 26.51 3.59 10.59
CA ASP A 31 26.77 3.67 9.15
C ASP A 31 27.06 5.11 8.74
N PRO A 32 27.98 5.31 7.78
CA PRO A 32 28.26 6.64 7.25
C PRO A 32 26.96 7.25 6.71
N LYS A 33 26.72 8.50 7.07
CA LYS A 33 25.54 9.24 6.61
C LYS A 33 25.48 9.22 5.08
N PRO A 34 24.33 8.79 4.48
CA PRO A 34 24.19 8.84 3.03
C PRO A 34 24.45 10.26 2.52
N THR A 35 25.14 10.38 1.41
CA THR A 35 25.36 11.66 0.76
C THR A 35 24.08 12.05 0.06
N ALA A 36 23.29 12.96 0.64
CA ALA A 36 22.10 13.51 -0.01
C ALA A 36 22.50 14.30 -1.26
N SER A 37 21.74 14.17 -2.33
CA SER A 37 21.88 15.05 -3.49
C SER A 37 21.37 16.45 -3.12
N ASP A 38 22.23 17.45 -3.26
CA ASP A 38 21.85 18.87 -3.12
C ASP A 38 21.18 19.44 -4.38
N SER A 39 20.86 18.57 -5.35
CA SER A 39 20.20 19.00 -6.60
C SER A 39 18.83 19.57 -6.29
N PRO A 40 18.53 20.81 -6.68
CA PRO A 40 17.19 21.36 -6.53
C PRO A 40 16.20 20.53 -7.34
N VAL A 41 14.94 20.49 -6.91
CA VAL A 41 13.86 19.89 -7.69
C VAL A 41 13.80 20.57 -9.05
N ASN A 42 13.96 19.79 -10.09
CA ASN A 42 14.05 20.24 -11.46
C ASN A 42 12.87 19.63 -12.24
N PRO A 43 12.18 20.36 -13.13
CA PRO A 43 11.12 19.80 -13.95
C PRO A 43 11.60 18.72 -14.93
N GLY A 44 12.92 18.45 -14.99
CA GLY A 44 13.53 17.52 -15.94
C GLY A 44 13.57 18.08 -17.36
N ASP A 45 14.55 17.70 -18.13
CA ASP A 45 14.66 18.04 -19.55
C ASP A 45 13.95 17.04 -20.47
N GLY A 46 13.44 15.97 -19.88
CA GLY A 46 12.76 14.89 -20.60
C GLY A 46 13.72 13.88 -21.25
N SER A 47 15.01 13.94 -20.96
CA SER A 47 15.99 12.99 -21.51
C SER A 47 16.25 11.78 -20.59
N GLY A 48 15.57 11.68 -19.45
CA GLY A 48 15.71 10.56 -18.55
C GLY A 48 17.08 10.44 -17.87
N ALA A 49 17.76 11.55 -17.62
CA ALA A 49 19.17 11.65 -17.29
C ALA A 49 19.59 11.16 -15.88
N GLY A 50 19.00 10.15 -15.36
CA GLY A 50 19.41 9.53 -14.09
C GLY A 50 20.23 8.26 -14.23
N GLY A 51 20.81 8.01 -15.36
CA GLY A 51 21.59 6.83 -15.72
C GLY A 51 21.67 6.74 -17.24
N ALA A 52 22.45 5.86 -17.80
CA ALA A 52 22.45 5.64 -19.23
C ALA A 52 21.03 5.23 -19.65
N ASP A 53 20.28 6.16 -20.19
CA ASP A 53 19.06 5.86 -20.93
C ASP A 53 19.49 5.57 -22.37
N PRO A 54 19.61 4.29 -22.78
CA PRO A 54 20.07 3.93 -24.10
C PRO A 54 19.01 4.31 -25.17
N GLU A 55 17.79 4.57 -24.74
CA GLU A 55 16.67 4.94 -25.59
C GLU A 55 16.10 6.26 -25.11
N ASN A 56 16.21 7.32 -25.92
CA ASN A 56 15.53 8.57 -25.63
C ASN A 56 14.01 8.36 -25.68
N LEU A 57 13.39 8.06 -24.54
CA LEU A 57 11.95 7.80 -24.42
C LEU A 57 11.07 9.00 -24.82
N ASN A 58 11.65 10.14 -25.04
CA ASN A 58 10.98 11.32 -25.59
C ASN A 58 11.15 11.49 -27.12
N ASP A 59 11.87 10.56 -27.78
CA ASP A 59 11.99 10.61 -29.22
C ASP A 59 10.62 10.39 -29.89
N GLY A 60 10.33 11.20 -30.91
CA GLY A 60 9.02 11.17 -31.58
C GLY A 60 7.84 11.73 -30.76
N ARG A 61 8.06 12.26 -29.54
CA ARG A 61 7.00 12.88 -28.73
C ARG A 61 6.35 14.05 -29.48
N LYS A 62 5.03 14.05 -29.53
CA LYS A 62 4.23 15.08 -30.19
C LYS A 62 4.02 16.29 -29.28
N ALA A 63 3.76 17.46 -29.89
CA ALA A 63 3.42 18.66 -29.13
C ALA A 63 2.16 18.44 -28.26
N GLY A 64 2.25 18.78 -26.98
CA GLY A 64 1.15 18.61 -26.01
C GLY A 64 1.14 17.26 -25.28
N GLU A 65 1.95 16.29 -25.70
CA GLU A 65 2.16 15.06 -24.93
C GLU A 65 3.06 15.31 -23.73
N ALA A 66 2.90 14.49 -22.70
CA ALA A 66 3.74 14.47 -21.51
C ALA A 66 5.19 14.12 -21.87
N LYS A 67 6.12 14.56 -21.05
CA LYS A 67 7.51 14.12 -21.09
C LYS A 67 7.69 12.92 -20.20
N VAL A 68 8.48 11.94 -20.63
CA VAL A 68 9.16 11.05 -19.70
C VAL A 68 10.20 11.90 -18.98
N LEU A 69 10.02 12.05 -17.68
CA LEU A 69 11.01 12.76 -16.84
C LEU A 69 12.21 11.85 -16.60
N TRP A 70 11.96 10.57 -16.31
CA TRP A 70 12.97 9.55 -16.14
C TRP A 70 12.33 8.15 -16.10
N TYR A 71 13.16 7.14 -16.37
CA TYR A 71 12.85 5.72 -16.26
C TYR A 71 13.97 5.01 -15.48
N LYS A 72 13.61 4.01 -14.67
CA LYS A 72 14.55 3.22 -13.87
C LYS A 72 14.28 1.74 -14.04
N GLU A 73 15.37 0.99 -14.16
CA GLU A 73 15.37 -0.46 -14.16
C GLU A 73 15.48 -1.01 -12.74
N ALA A 74 14.97 -2.22 -12.54
CA ALA A 74 14.98 -2.90 -11.27
C ALA A 74 16.37 -3.48 -10.94
N PRO A 75 16.67 -3.66 -9.64
CA PRO A 75 17.81 -4.49 -9.24
C PRO A 75 17.58 -5.95 -9.65
N ASP A 76 18.66 -6.71 -9.78
CA ASP A 76 18.58 -8.12 -10.05
C ASP A 76 17.80 -8.84 -8.93
N ALA A 77 16.84 -9.66 -9.32
CA ALA A 77 16.01 -10.47 -8.42
C ALA A 77 16.34 -11.97 -8.61
N PRO A 78 16.06 -12.82 -7.62
CA PRO A 78 16.22 -14.27 -7.77
C PRO A 78 15.25 -14.82 -8.81
N GLY A 79 15.59 -15.97 -9.45
CA GLY A 79 14.81 -16.56 -10.54
C GLY A 79 13.38 -17.02 -10.15
N ASP A 80 13.03 -17.06 -8.87
CA ASP A 80 11.67 -17.27 -8.36
C ASP A 80 10.91 -15.96 -8.11
N GLY A 81 11.52 -14.84 -8.48
CA GLY A 81 10.98 -13.50 -8.34
C GLY A 81 11.18 -12.88 -6.96
N ALA A 82 10.78 -11.64 -6.83
CA ALA A 82 10.84 -10.90 -5.56
C ALA A 82 9.73 -9.85 -5.49
N ASP A 83 9.33 -9.48 -4.28
CA ASP A 83 8.43 -8.35 -4.06
C ASP A 83 9.18 -7.02 -4.23
N ALA A 84 8.47 -6.04 -4.74
CA ALA A 84 8.90 -4.65 -4.84
C ALA A 84 7.85 -3.74 -4.17
N PRO A 85 7.67 -3.85 -2.84
CA PRO A 85 6.62 -3.16 -2.12
C PRO A 85 6.93 -1.68 -1.95
N GLY A 86 5.89 -0.87 -1.83
CA GLY A 86 5.99 0.55 -1.51
C GLY A 86 6.56 1.42 -2.63
N MET A 87 5.97 2.57 -2.75
CA MET A 87 6.42 3.71 -3.54
C MET A 87 6.01 4.96 -2.78
N TRP A 88 6.97 5.83 -2.50
CA TRP A 88 6.70 7.05 -1.74
C TRP A 88 7.26 8.25 -2.49
N ILE A 89 6.43 9.25 -2.64
CA ILE A 89 6.81 10.51 -3.28
C ILE A 89 6.80 11.61 -2.22
N THR A 90 7.92 12.31 -2.08
CA THR A 90 8.05 13.55 -1.30
C THR A 90 8.14 14.74 -2.26
N ASP A 91 8.35 15.94 -1.72
CA ASP A 91 8.58 17.13 -2.55
C ASP A 91 9.86 17.02 -3.39
N LYS A 92 10.82 16.17 -3.00
CA LYS A 92 12.16 16.07 -3.60
C LYS A 92 12.48 14.70 -4.16
N THR A 93 11.99 13.64 -3.50
CA THR A 93 12.40 12.27 -3.77
C THR A 93 11.23 11.38 -4.16
N ALA A 94 11.48 10.50 -5.11
CA ALA A 94 10.65 9.35 -5.42
C ALA A 94 11.42 8.11 -4.94
N VAL A 95 10.90 7.44 -3.93
CA VAL A 95 11.56 6.31 -3.26
C VAL A 95 10.84 5.02 -3.58
N LYS A 96 11.62 3.97 -3.87
CA LYS A 96 11.09 2.65 -4.23
C LYS A 96 11.84 1.55 -3.49
N ALA A 97 11.09 0.64 -2.88
CA ALA A 97 11.62 -0.61 -2.35
C ALA A 97 11.53 -1.72 -3.41
N ALA A 98 12.60 -2.51 -3.56
CA ALA A 98 12.62 -3.66 -4.46
C ALA A 98 13.61 -4.71 -3.96
N TYR A 99 13.13 -5.92 -3.74
CA TYR A 99 13.89 -7.07 -3.24
C TYR A 99 14.62 -6.77 -1.92
N LYS A 100 15.92 -6.42 -2.01
CA LYS A 100 16.77 -6.07 -0.85
C LYS A 100 17.17 -4.60 -0.83
N GLN A 101 16.66 -3.79 -1.73
CA GLN A 101 17.12 -2.43 -1.92
C GLN A 101 16.01 -1.42 -1.70
N LEU A 102 16.41 -0.28 -1.19
CA LEU A 102 15.64 0.95 -1.19
C LEU A 102 16.41 1.97 -2.01
N VAL A 103 15.80 2.51 -3.04
CA VAL A 103 16.42 3.45 -3.98
C VAL A 103 15.62 4.74 -4.03
N ALA A 104 16.29 5.86 -4.24
CA ALA A 104 15.67 7.17 -4.27
C ALA A 104 16.16 8.01 -5.43
N TYR A 105 15.23 8.68 -6.06
CA TYR A 105 15.47 9.48 -7.24
C TYR A 105 14.87 10.88 -7.06
N ASN A 106 15.54 11.89 -7.60
CA ASN A 106 14.98 13.23 -7.68
C ASN A 106 13.69 13.20 -8.52
N VAL A 107 12.63 13.79 -8.02
CA VAL A 107 11.30 13.79 -8.68
C VAL A 107 11.29 14.47 -10.04
N GLY A 108 12.27 15.34 -10.33
CA GLY A 108 12.34 16.11 -11.58
C GLY A 108 13.17 15.40 -12.66
N ASP A 109 14.39 14.96 -12.35
CA ASP A 109 15.35 14.45 -13.34
C ASP A 109 15.76 12.99 -13.11
N GLY A 110 15.29 12.36 -12.03
CA GLY A 110 15.61 10.97 -11.72
C GLY A 110 17.05 10.73 -11.26
N ALA A 111 17.85 11.77 -11.02
CA ALA A 111 19.16 11.59 -10.42
C ALA A 111 19.04 10.97 -9.02
N PRO A 112 19.96 10.07 -8.61
CA PRO A 112 19.93 9.54 -7.25
C PRO A 112 19.99 10.69 -6.23
N THR A 113 19.09 10.68 -5.24
CA THR A 113 19.09 11.70 -4.17
C THR A 113 19.96 11.29 -2.99
N TRP A 114 20.16 9.99 -2.81
CA TRP A 114 21.04 9.40 -1.82
C TRP A 114 21.48 8.00 -2.27
N ASP A 115 22.51 7.44 -1.62
CA ASP A 115 23.07 6.14 -1.97
C ASP A 115 22.05 5.02 -1.71
N THR A 116 22.00 4.03 -2.61
CA THR A 116 21.13 2.86 -2.46
C THR A 116 21.32 2.19 -1.09
N ILE A 117 20.24 2.06 -0.34
CA ILE A 117 20.23 1.30 0.89
C ILE A 117 20.02 -0.17 0.56
N THR A 118 21.00 -1.01 0.91
CA THR A 118 20.87 -2.46 0.75
C THR A 118 20.71 -3.12 2.12
N PHE A 119 19.72 -4.01 2.23
CA PHE A 119 19.46 -4.84 3.41
C PHE A 119 20.13 -6.20 3.23
N ASP A 120 20.50 -6.84 4.32
CA ASP A 120 21.12 -8.18 4.30
C ASP A 120 20.19 -9.23 3.70
N GLN A 121 18.89 -9.09 3.93
CA GLN A 121 17.86 -10.00 3.47
C GLN A 121 16.75 -9.26 2.73
N LYS A 122 15.85 -10.01 2.07
CA LYS A 122 14.73 -9.44 1.32
C LYS A 122 13.80 -8.61 2.20
N ILE A 123 13.35 -7.50 1.67
CA ILE A 123 12.28 -6.69 2.25
C ILE A 123 10.98 -7.53 2.17
N CYS A 124 10.25 -7.60 3.25
CA CYS A 124 9.04 -8.43 3.37
C CYS A 124 7.79 -7.62 3.74
N ALA A 125 7.93 -6.44 4.30
CA ALA A 125 6.82 -5.51 4.52
C ALA A 125 7.34 -4.07 4.59
N VAL A 126 6.47 -3.11 4.27
CA VAL A 126 6.77 -1.68 4.36
C VAL A 126 5.53 -0.94 4.86
N THR A 127 5.72 0.23 5.45
CA THR A 127 4.57 1.10 5.75
C THR A 127 4.07 1.75 4.46
N PRO A 128 2.80 1.59 4.08
CA PRO A 128 2.24 2.29 2.90
C PRO A 128 2.17 3.80 3.13
N GLN A 129 2.01 4.23 4.37
CA GLN A 129 2.03 5.65 4.74
C GLN A 129 3.43 6.09 5.15
N LYS A 130 3.72 7.37 4.93
CA LYS A 130 4.85 8.09 5.53
C LYS A 130 4.36 9.03 6.63
N THR A 131 5.23 9.40 7.55
CA THR A 131 4.94 10.46 8.52
C THR A 131 4.94 11.83 7.86
N SER A 132 4.46 12.86 8.56
CA SER A 132 4.50 14.25 8.08
C SER A 132 5.92 14.82 7.89
N ASP A 133 6.92 14.17 8.47
CA ASP A 133 8.34 14.45 8.32
C ASP A 133 9.06 13.38 7.49
N ASP A 134 8.32 12.79 6.54
CA ASP A 134 8.78 11.88 5.48
C ASP A 134 9.55 10.64 5.96
N LYS A 135 9.13 10.06 7.09
CA LYS A 135 9.69 8.83 7.62
C LYS A 135 8.80 7.63 7.34
N ILE A 136 9.45 6.51 7.03
CA ILE A 136 8.84 5.20 6.85
C ILE A 136 9.52 4.16 7.71
N VAL A 137 8.92 2.99 7.82
CA VAL A 137 9.55 1.79 8.38
C VAL A 137 9.50 0.66 7.38
N VAL A 138 10.65 0.03 7.17
CA VAL A 138 10.83 -1.15 6.32
C VAL A 138 11.04 -2.35 7.22
N ALA A 139 10.36 -3.44 6.93
CA ALA A 139 10.65 -4.74 7.53
C ALA A 139 11.37 -5.64 6.54
N TYR A 140 12.36 -6.38 7.02
CA TYR A 140 13.12 -7.34 6.23
C TYR A 140 13.33 -8.64 7.01
N MET A 141 13.59 -9.71 6.26
CA MET A 141 13.75 -11.04 6.84
C MET A 141 14.99 -11.12 7.74
N ASN A 142 14.94 -11.95 8.78
CA ASN A 142 16.08 -12.20 9.68
C ASN A 142 17.04 -13.27 9.13
N GLY A 143 16.74 -13.85 7.98
CA GLY A 143 17.56 -14.88 7.35
C GLY A 143 17.05 -15.24 5.96
N SER A 144 17.73 -16.22 5.32
CA SER A 144 17.39 -16.71 3.97
C SER A 144 16.78 -18.12 3.95
N SER A 145 16.57 -18.75 5.12
CA SER A 145 15.97 -20.08 5.21
C SER A 145 14.45 -20.02 5.12
N ASP A 146 13.83 -21.17 4.83
CA ASP A 146 12.36 -21.30 4.82
C ASP A 146 11.71 -21.05 6.20
N ARG A 147 12.52 -20.97 7.25
CA ARG A 147 12.08 -20.63 8.61
C ARG A 147 12.41 -19.20 9.01
N ALA A 148 12.95 -18.42 8.08
CA ALA A 148 13.22 -17.03 8.36
C ALA A 148 11.91 -16.25 8.57
N GLU A 149 11.97 -15.23 9.40
CA GLU A 149 10.84 -14.42 9.82
C GLU A 149 10.99 -12.99 9.29
N CYS A 150 9.87 -12.37 8.99
CA CYS A 150 9.78 -10.97 8.61
C CYS A 150 9.72 -10.12 9.88
N ASN A 151 10.82 -9.98 10.60
CA ASN A 151 10.79 -9.40 11.95
C ASN A 151 11.84 -8.31 12.23
N GLN A 152 12.71 -8.00 11.26
CA GLN A 152 13.69 -6.93 11.41
C GLN A 152 13.12 -5.62 10.91
N LEU A 153 13.14 -4.56 11.73
CA LEU A 153 12.60 -3.24 11.41
C LEU A 153 13.73 -2.23 11.24
N GLN A 154 13.59 -1.34 10.27
CA GLN A 154 14.46 -0.18 10.06
C GLN A 154 13.63 1.05 9.73
N GLU A 155 13.77 2.12 10.50
CA GLU A 155 13.22 3.44 10.15
C GLU A 155 14.14 4.13 9.14
N ILE A 156 13.56 4.79 8.14
CA ILE A 156 14.25 5.52 7.07
C ILE A 156 13.61 6.89 6.89
N ASP A 157 14.45 7.91 6.79
CA ASP A 157 14.08 9.23 6.33
C ASP A 157 14.13 9.26 4.80
N LEU A 158 13.00 9.53 4.15
CA LEU A 158 12.87 9.45 2.69
C LEU A 158 13.64 10.56 1.95
N ASP A 159 13.81 11.72 2.57
CA ASP A 159 14.47 12.85 1.92
C ASP A 159 15.99 12.75 1.97
N THR A 160 16.52 12.11 3.00
CA THR A 160 17.97 12.05 3.24
C THR A 160 18.57 10.66 3.10
N GLY A 161 17.75 9.60 3.14
CA GLY A 161 18.19 8.22 3.22
C GLY A 161 18.84 7.87 4.57
N GLU A 162 18.76 8.76 5.58
CA GLU A 162 19.29 8.47 6.90
C GLU A 162 18.55 7.31 7.54
N LYS A 163 19.31 6.29 7.98
CA LYS A 163 18.77 5.18 8.76
C LYS A 163 18.62 5.62 10.22
N GLY A 164 17.41 5.54 10.74
CA GLY A 164 17.13 5.80 12.14
C GLY A 164 17.32 4.55 13.01
N TRP A 165 16.37 4.30 13.88
CA TRP A 165 16.41 3.14 14.77
C TRP A 165 16.20 1.82 14.02
N THR A 166 16.75 0.76 14.60
CA THR A 166 16.45 -0.63 14.23
C THR A 166 15.70 -1.33 15.36
N GLY A 167 14.94 -2.36 15.03
CA GLY A 167 14.23 -3.14 16.03
C GLY A 167 13.95 -4.55 15.54
N GLU A 168 13.64 -5.43 16.48
CA GLU A 168 13.19 -6.79 16.20
C GLU A 168 11.79 -6.98 16.77
N VAL A 169 10.90 -7.56 15.96
CA VAL A 169 9.53 -7.92 16.38
C VAL A 169 9.57 -9.36 16.86
N ALA A 170 9.26 -9.55 18.14
CA ALA A 170 9.14 -10.90 18.69
C ALA A 170 7.81 -11.54 18.29
N ASP A 171 7.80 -12.87 18.18
CA ASP A 171 6.57 -13.66 18.10
C ASP A 171 5.63 -13.34 19.27
N GLY A 172 4.35 -13.50 19.04
CA GLY A 172 3.33 -13.38 20.06
C GLY A 172 3.10 -14.71 20.80
N ALA A 173 1.85 -15.01 21.11
CA ALA A 173 1.45 -16.30 21.70
C ALA A 173 1.52 -17.42 20.65
N LEU A 174 1.18 -18.64 21.05
CA LEU A 174 1.09 -19.80 20.15
C LEU A 174 0.19 -19.45 18.93
N PHE A 175 0.70 -19.66 17.71
CA PHE A 175 0.11 -19.28 16.42
C PHE A 175 0.07 -17.77 16.10
N ASP A 176 0.76 -16.94 16.86
CA ASP A 176 0.89 -15.50 16.61
C ASP A 176 2.32 -15.18 16.15
N SER A 177 2.63 -15.53 14.93
CA SER A 177 3.98 -15.58 14.36
C SER A 177 4.31 -14.28 13.60
N THR A 178 5.60 -14.00 13.48
CA THR A 178 6.20 -12.96 12.63
C THR A 178 6.64 -13.48 11.26
N ALA A 179 6.21 -14.67 10.86
CA ALA A 179 6.47 -15.19 9.51
C ALA A 179 5.94 -14.25 8.41
N SER A 180 4.84 -13.54 8.71
CA SER A 180 4.30 -12.45 7.91
C SER A 180 3.80 -11.36 8.85
N ILE A 181 4.20 -10.11 8.62
CA ILE A 181 3.75 -8.94 9.38
C ILE A 181 3.21 -7.88 8.43
N GLU A 182 2.34 -7.04 8.98
CA GLU A 182 1.84 -5.83 8.32
C GLU A 182 2.34 -4.61 9.04
N LEU A 183 2.60 -3.57 8.28
CA LEU A 183 3.04 -2.30 8.83
C LEU A 183 2.05 -1.20 8.41
N SER A 184 1.67 -0.34 9.35
CA SER A 184 0.93 0.87 9.04
C SER A 184 1.32 2.02 9.95
N ILE A 185 1.21 3.26 9.47
CA ILE A 185 1.50 4.46 10.25
C ILE A 185 0.22 5.28 10.44
N THR A 186 0.02 5.76 11.68
CA THR A 186 -0.99 6.77 12.02
C THR A 186 -0.34 7.88 12.83
N GLY A 187 -0.15 9.04 12.22
CA GLY A 187 0.62 10.14 12.81
C GLY A 187 2.07 9.73 13.07
N LYS A 188 2.46 9.60 14.34
CA LYS A 188 3.80 9.13 14.78
C LYS A 188 3.77 7.70 15.32
N THR A 189 2.72 6.96 15.12
CA THR A 189 2.59 5.59 15.60
C THR A 189 2.74 4.62 14.45
N LEU A 190 3.75 3.75 14.53
CA LEU A 190 3.87 2.54 13.72
C LEU A 190 3.06 1.44 14.39
N MET A 191 2.19 0.80 13.63
CA MET A 191 1.51 -0.43 14.03
C MET A 191 2.11 -1.59 13.27
N VAL A 192 2.55 -2.61 13.99
CA VAL A 192 3.06 -3.87 13.45
C VAL A 192 2.02 -4.94 13.77
N GLY A 193 1.30 -5.39 12.75
CA GLY A 193 0.33 -6.47 12.84
C GLY A 193 1.01 -7.83 12.68
N ARG A 194 0.59 -8.80 13.47
CA ARG A 194 0.88 -10.23 13.36
C ARG A 194 -0.42 -10.98 13.12
N SER A 195 -0.35 -12.29 12.98
CA SER A 195 -1.53 -13.11 12.67
C SER A 195 -2.66 -13.05 13.69
N GLN A 196 -2.37 -12.76 14.98
CA GLN A 196 -3.38 -12.74 16.05
C GLN A 196 -3.20 -11.61 17.06
N SER A 197 -2.30 -10.67 16.79
CA SER A 197 -2.05 -9.52 17.65
C SER A 197 -1.31 -8.42 16.89
N GLY A 198 -1.05 -7.30 17.54
CA GLY A 198 -0.18 -6.27 17.03
C GLY A 198 0.54 -5.51 18.14
N THR A 199 1.64 -4.88 17.77
CA THR A 199 2.43 -4.03 18.66
C THR A 199 2.63 -2.65 18.03
N ALA A 200 2.38 -1.61 18.80
CA ALA A 200 2.59 -0.23 18.37
C ALA A 200 3.92 0.30 18.88
N TYR A 201 4.60 1.05 18.02
CA TYR A 201 5.86 1.73 18.32
C TYR A 201 5.77 3.21 17.95
N ASP A 202 6.53 4.04 18.61
CA ASP A 202 6.77 5.42 18.18
C ASP A 202 7.71 5.40 16.98
N VAL A 203 7.29 5.96 15.83
CA VAL A 203 8.05 5.93 14.57
C VAL A 203 9.41 6.61 14.71
N THR A 204 9.48 7.69 15.49
CA THR A 204 10.72 8.49 15.62
C THR A 204 11.77 7.81 16.50
N THR A 205 11.34 7.06 17.51
CA THR A 205 12.25 6.53 18.54
C THR A 205 12.34 5.02 18.60
N GLY A 206 11.47 4.30 17.90
CA GLY A 206 11.35 2.83 17.98
C GLY A 206 10.85 2.32 19.33
N LYS A 207 10.43 3.22 20.24
CA LYS A 207 9.92 2.80 21.55
C LYS A 207 8.55 2.18 21.44
N LYS A 208 8.39 1.00 22.05
CA LYS A 208 7.10 0.36 22.18
C LYS A 208 6.12 1.25 22.94
N LEU A 209 4.92 1.43 22.40
CA LEU A 209 3.83 2.19 22.99
C LEU A 209 2.83 1.27 23.70
N PHE A 210 2.27 0.30 22.97
CA PHE A 210 1.30 -0.65 23.50
C PHE A 210 1.23 -1.93 22.66
N ASP A 211 0.56 -2.95 23.21
CA ASP A 211 0.16 -4.14 22.48
C ASP A 211 -1.35 -4.19 22.28
N LYS A 212 -1.77 -4.63 21.12
CA LYS A 212 -3.15 -5.04 20.86
C LYS A 212 -3.20 -6.56 20.77
N LYS A 213 -3.63 -7.17 21.86
CA LYS A 213 -3.72 -8.63 22.02
C LYS A 213 -5.19 -9.06 21.96
N LYS A 214 -5.41 -10.38 22.02
CA LYS A 214 -6.72 -10.99 22.21
C LYS A 214 -7.51 -10.25 23.30
N TYR A 215 -8.78 -10.00 23.04
CA TYR A 215 -9.69 -9.37 23.99
C TYR A 215 -11.04 -10.12 24.06
N GLY A 216 -11.87 -9.75 25.02
CA GLY A 216 -13.10 -10.49 25.28
C GLY A 216 -12.86 -11.97 25.52
N ASN A 217 -13.79 -12.81 25.09
CA ASN A 217 -13.65 -14.26 25.24
C ASN A 217 -12.79 -14.89 24.14
N ALA A 218 -12.89 -14.42 22.91
CA ALA A 218 -12.20 -15.02 21.77
C ALA A 218 -12.12 -14.09 20.55
N CYS A 219 -11.78 -12.81 20.75
CA CYS A 219 -11.54 -11.87 19.65
C CYS A 219 -10.03 -11.71 19.45
N PHE A 220 -9.53 -12.11 18.30
CA PHE A 220 -8.13 -12.05 17.92
C PHE A 220 -7.94 -10.97 16.86
N PRO A 221 -7.11 -9.93 17.11
CA PRO A 221 -6.74 -8.96 16.09
C PRO A 221 -6.07 -9.66 14.92
N THR A 222 -6.60 -9.49 13.71
CA THR A 222 -6.11 -10.17 12.51
C THR A 222 -5.56 -9.23 11.47
N ALA A 223 -5.97 -7.95 11.48
CA ALA A 223 -5.53 -6.97 10.50
C ALA A 223 -5.57 -5.55 11.07
N PHE A 224 -4.71 -4.68 10.56
CA PHE A 224 -4.59 -3.28 10.99
C PHE A 224 -4.53 -2.35 9.78
N ALA A 225 -5.06 -1.14 9.94
CA ALA A 225 -4.95 -0.08 8.94
C ALA A 225 -4.63 1.26 9.61
N GLY A 226 -3.81 2.05 8.93
CA GLY A 226 -3.32 3.35 9.39
C GLY A 226 -3.75 4.51 8.50
N GLY A 227 -3.09 5.64 8.64
CA GLY A 227 -3.40 6.89 7.93
C GLY A 227 -4.09 7.89 8.85
N ALA A 228 -5.26 8.39 8.47
CA ALA A 228 -6.01 9.37 9.25
C ALA A 228 -6.47 8.84 10.63
N ARG A 229 -6.61 7.54 10.77
CA ARG A 229 -6.99 6.84 12.00
C ARG A 229 -6.35 5.47 12.07
N LEU A 230 -6.21 4.92 13.28
CA LEU A 230 -5.74 3.56 13.51
C LEU A 230 -6.95 2.66 13.75
N VAL A 231 -7.16 1.71 12.87
CA VAL A 231 -8.20 0.70 13.03
C VAL A 231 -7.61 -0.70 13.10
N VAL A 232 -8.32 -1.58 13.81
CA VAL A 232 -8.03 -3.00 13.89
C VAL A 232 -9.28 -3.79 13.57
N VAL A 233 -9.13 -4.84 12.78
CA VAL A 233 -10.13 -5.88 12.59
C VAL A 233 -9.76 -7.08 13.45
N ALA A 234 -10.73 -7.66 14.11
CA ALA A 234 -10.55 -8.87 14.90
C ALA A 234 -11.58 -9.92 14.50
N SER A 235 -11.13 -11.16 14.35
CA SER A 235 -12.00 -12.32 14.23
C SER A 235 -12.39 -12.81 15.61
N CYS A 236 -13.68 -12.88 15.87
CA CYS A 236 -14.26 -13.22 17.14
C CYS A 236 -15.02 -14.53 17.08
N ASP A 237 -14.87 -15.36 18.12
CA ASP A 237 -15.57 -16.64 18.25
C ASP A 237 -15.41 -17.57 17.05
N ALA A 238 -14.26 -17.55 16.38
CA ALA A 238 -13.96 -18.39 15.22
C ALA A 238 -14.38 -19.87 15.48
N THR A 239 -15.01 -20.49 14.49
CA THR A 239 -15.57 -21.86 14.53
C THR A 239 -16.83 -22.04 15.39
N LYS A 240 -17.36 -21.00 16.04
CA LYS A 240 -18.60 -21.08 16.80
C LYS A 240 -19.79 -20.55 16.00
N SER A 241 -21.00 -20.88 16.49
CA SER A 241 -22.22 -20.32 15.89
C SER A 241 -22.35 -18.81 16.03
N THR A 242 -21.53 -18.18 16.87
CA THR A 242 -21.45 -16.74 17.14
C THR A 242 -20.27 -16.06 16.45
N GLU A 243 -19.61 -16.74 15.53
CA GLU A 243 -18.50 -16.18 14.73
C GLU A 243 -18.87 -14.88 14.04
N HIS A 244 -18.00 -13.88 14.16
CA HIS A 244 -18.20 -12.56 13.57
C HIS A 244 -16.88 -11.77 13.58
N ASP A 245 -16.79 -10.76 12.73
CA ASP A 245 -15.72 -9.78 12.79
C ASP A 245 -16.13 -8.56 13.63
N GLU A 246 -15.15 -7.96 14.30
CA GLU A 246 -15.26 -6.65 14.94
C GLU A 246 -14.20 -5.71 14.40
N MET A 247 -14.59 -4.47 14.10
CA MET A 247 -13.66 -3.40 13.83
C MET A 247 -13.61 -2.43 15.01
N GLN A 248 -12.41 -2.01 15.39
CA GLN A 248 -12.22 -1.02 16.46
C GLN A 248 -11.34 0.11 15.95
N GLU A 249 -11.67 1.36 16.30
CA GLU A 249 -10.72 2.46 16.23
C GLU A 249 -9.97 2.57 17.54
N LEU A 250 -8.65 2.68 17.44
CA LEU A 250 -7.77 2.85 18.57
C LEU A 250 -7.25 4.29 18.64
N ASP A 251 -7.01 4.76 19.84
CA ASP A 251 -6.15 5.91 20.03
C ASP A 251 -4.72 5.50 19.67
N PRO A 252 -4.05 6.14 18.70
CA PRO A 252 -2.77 5.68 18.19
C PRO A 252 -1.65 5.74 19.22
N THR A 253 -1.75 6.62 20.22
CA THR A 253 -0.70 6.78 21.25
C THR A 253 -0.85 5.78 22.39
N THR A 254 -2.08 5.47 22.77
CA THR A 254 -2.37 4.70 23.99
C THR A 254 -2.96 3.33 23.75
N GLY A 255 -3.41 3.04 22.52
CA GLY A 255 -4.12 1.82 22.18
C GLY A 255 -5.53 1.70 22.78
N LYS A 256 -6.03 2.76 23.42
CA LYS A 256 -7.39 2.75 23.96
C LYS A 256 -8.41 2.69 22.84
N VAL A 257 -9.38 1.79 23.00
CA VAL A 257 -10.51 1.66 22.05
C VAL A 257 -11.39 2.90 22.17
N LYS A 258 -11.59 3.58 21.04
CA LYS A 258 -12.52 4.71 20.93
C LYS A 258 -13.94 4.22 20.67
N TRP A 259 -14.08 3.22 19.81
CA TRP A 259 -15.36 2.56 19.50
C TRP A 259 -15.12 1.13 18.98
N THR A 260 -16.16 0.32 19.01
CA THR A 260 -16.21 -1.02 18.43
C THR A 260 -17.46 -1.14 17.56
N GLN A 261 -17.28 -1.60 16.32
CA GLN A 261 -18.38 -1.98 15.43
C GLN A 261 -18.32 -3.48 15.17
N LYS A 262 -19.42 -4.15 15.47
CA LYS A 262 -19.61 -5.55 15.19
C LYS A 262 -20.25 -5.73 13.82
N PHE A 263 -19.71 -6.66 13.03
CA PHE A 263 -20.30 -7.11 11.78
C PHE A 263 -21.21 -8.32 12.03
N ASP A 264 -22.24 -8.48 11.23
CA ASP A 264 -23.15 -9.61 11.37
C ASP A 264 -22.42 -10.93 11.04
N LYS A 265 -22.96 -12.02 11.60
CA LYS A 265 -22.41 -13.36 11.38
C LYS A 265 -22.20 -13.67 9.90
N GLY A 266 -21.02 -14.22 9.58
CA GLY A 266 -20.61 -14.62 8.24
C GLY A 266 -20.09 -13.47 7.37
N TRP A 267 -20.17 -12.22 7.84
CA TRP A 267 -19.53 -11.10 7.18
C TRP A 267 -18.10 -10.94 7.68
N ARG A 268 -17.15 -10.84 6.73
CA ARG A 268 -15.73 -10.60 6.98
C ARG A 268 -15.32 -9.26 6.40
N VAL A 269 -14.51 -8.54 7.13
CA VAL A 269 -13.90 -7.30 6.66
C VAL A 269 -12.66 -7.64 5.86
N GLU A 270 -12.68 -7.31 4.55
CA GLU A 270 -11.58 -7.61 3.64
C GLU A 270 -10.67 -6.39 3.44
N HIS A 271 -11.26 -5.20 3.19
CA HIS A 271 -10.50 -3.99 2.90
C HIS A 271 -11.11 -2.74 3.52
N THR A 272 -10.27 -1.73 3.71
CA THR A 272 -10.67 -0.34 3.93
C THR A 272 -10.39 0.47 2.67
N TYR A 273 -11.44 0.86 1.98
CA TYR A 273 -11.33 1.67 0.75
C TYR A 273 -10.99 3.13 1.02
N SER A 274 -11.29 3.61 2.22
CA SER A 274 -10.89 4.93 2.71
C SER A 274 -10.80 4.91 4.23
N MET A 275 -9.87 5.69 4.77
CA MET A 275 -9.70 5.85 6.20
C MET A 275 -10.36 7.13 6.75
N ASP A 276 -10.63 8.10 5.90
CA ASP A 276 -11.37 9.31 6.24
C ASP A 276 -12.05 9.92 5.00
N PRO A 277 -13.36 9.79 4.88
CA PRO A 277 -14.30 9.00 5.72
C PRO A 277 -13.97 7.49 5.71
N LEU A 278 -14.33 6.79 6.78
CA LEU A 278 -14.07 5.35 6.86
C LEU A 278 -15.05 4.57 5.99
N VAL A 279 -14.53 3.89 4.98
CA VAL A 279 -15.28 3.04 4.06
C VAL A 279 -14.69 1.64 4.08
N VAL A 280 -15.55 0.65 4.31
CA VAL A 280 -15.17 -0.74 4.53
C VAL A 280 -15.81 -1.63 3.48
N TYR A 281 -15.01 -2.47 2.85
CA TYR A 281 -15.45 -3.57 2.01
C TYR A 281 -15.48 -4.86 2.82
N SER A 282 -16.59 -5.57 2.75
CA SER A 282 -16.81 -6.83 3.44
C SER A 282 -17.48 -7.85 2.53
N THR A 283 -17.21 -9.14 2.78
CA THR A 283 -17.75 -10.27 2.04
C THR A 283 -18.49 -11.24 2.95
N ASN A 284 -19.37 -12.02 2.36
CA ASN A 284 -20.08 -13.13 3.02
C ASN A 284 -20.09 -14.32 2.07
N ASP A 285 -19.22 -15.28 2.30
CA ASP A 285 -19.03 -16.46 1.44
C ASP A 285 -20.26 -17.36 1.40
N ASP A 286 -20.97 -17.51 2.54
CA ASP A 286 -22.18 -18.33 2.61
C ASP A 286 -23.31 -17.77 1.72
N LYS A 287 -23.40 -16.46 1.65
CA LYS A 287 -24.40 -15.75 0.85
C LYS A 287 -23.94 -15.43 -0.57
N LYS A 288 -22.64 -15.62 -0.86
CA LYS A 288 -21.97 -15.14 -2.07
C LYS A 288 -22.26 -13.65 -2.32
N ALA A 289 -22.08 -12.87 -1.28
CA ALA A 289 -22.45 -11.44 -1.26
C ALA A 289 -21.28 -10.59 -0.79
N TRP A 290 -21.23 -9.38 -1.25
CA TRP A 290 -20.33 -8.33 -0.81
C TRP A 290 -21.12 -7.11 -0.30
N ASN A 291 -20.47 -6.25 0.45
CA ASN A 291 -21.00 -4.98 0.90
C ASN A 291 -19.90 -3.93 1.04
N ILE A 292 -20.21 -2.69 0.65
CA ILE A 292 -19.37 -1.53 0.89
C ILE A 292 -20.16 -0.61 1.83
N SER A 293 -19.62 -0.42 3.02
CA SER A 293 -20.26 0.33 4.09
C SER A 293 -19.46 1.56 4.49
N THR A 294 -20.13 2.69 4.69
CA THR A 294 -19.54 3.88 5.29
C THR A 294 -19.83 3.88 6.80
N LEU A 295 -18.79 4.12 7.60
CA LEU A 295 -18.94 4.26 9.04
C LEU A 295 -18.80 5.73 9.46
N THR A 296 -19.53 6.11 10.49
CA THR A 296 -19.42 7.44 11.13
C THR A 296 -18.11 7.56 11.92
N ALA A 297 -17.78 8.75 12.37
CA ALA A 297 -16.64 8.99 13.27
C ALA A 297 -16.73 8.21 14.60
N THR A 298 -17.93 7.74 14.98
CA THR A 298 -18.15 6.91 16.18
C THR A 298 -18.30 5.43 15.88
N GLY A 299 -17.94 4.99 14.65
CA GLY A 299 -17.95 3.60 14.23
C GLY A 299 -19.31 3.02 13.88
N LYS A 300 -20.38 3.81 13.85
CA LYS A 300 -21.72 3.31 13.48
C LYS A 300 -21.87 3.28 11.96
N PHE A 301 -22.60 2.30 11.44
CA PHE A 301 -22.98 2.29 10.04
C PHE A 301 -23.74 3.57 9.68
N ARG A 302 -23.30 4.24 8.64
CA ARG A 302 -23.93 5.45 8.09
C ARG A 302 -24.75 5.13 6.86
N SER A 303 -24.16 4.39 5.95
CA SER A 303 -24.77 3.92 4.70
C SER A 303 -24.08 2.66 4.21
N GLN A 304 -24.70 1.98 3.29
CA GLN A 304 -24.13 0.88 2.53
C GLN A 304 -24.51 1.03 1.06
N VAL A 305 -23.73 0.48 0.16
CA VAL A 305 -24.07 0.44 -1.26
C VAL A 305 -25.38 -0.34 -1.43
N ASP A 306 -26.36 0.23 -2.14
CA ASP A 306 -27.73 -0.29 -2.26
C ASP A 306 -28.12 -0.64 -3.70
N PHE A 307 -27.15 -0.76 -4.61
CA PHE A 307 -27.37 -1.16 -6.00
C PHE A 307 -26.41 -2.27 -6.40
N ASP A 308 -26.79 -3.04 -7.40
CA ASP A 308 -26.01 -4.16 -7.91
C ASP A 308 -25.06 -3.66 -9.01
N GLU A 309 -23.75 -3.82 -8.78
CA GLU A 309 -22.69 -3.44 -9.71
C GLU A 309 -21.45 -4.28 -9.44
N GLU A 310 -20.73 -4.66 -10.48
CA GLU A 310 -19.46 -5.34 -10.36
C GLU A 310 -18.32 -4.29 -10.38
N PHE A 311 -17.72 -4.06 -9.23
CA PHE A 311 -16.58 -3.18 -9.08
C PHE A 311 -15.28 -3.95 -9.15
N ALA A 312 -14.28 -3.39 -9.81
CA ALA A 312 -12.98 -4.01 -10.01
C ALA A 312 -11.81 -3.12 -9.57
N PRO A 313 -11.74 -2.66 -8.31
CA PRO A 313 -10.52 -2.10 -7.80
C PRO A 313 -9.42 -3.17 -7.77
N GLN A 314 -8.18 -2.77 -8.01
CA GLN A 314 -7.05 -3.70 -8.01
C GLN A 314 -6.55 -3.86 -6.57
N CYS A 315 -7.08 -4.85 -5.84
CA CYS A 315 -6.68 -5.13 -4.47
C CYS A 315 -5.62 -6.22 -4.44
N GLY A 316 -4.54 -5.99 -3.69
CA GLY A 316 -3.50 -6.99 -3.46
C GLY A 316 -4.01 -8.16 -2.62
N TRP A 317 -3.41 -9.33 -2.81
CA TRP A 317 -3.67 -10.50 -1.98
C TRP A 317 -2.80 -10.46 -0.72
N GLY A 318 -3.41 -10.28 0.43
CA GLY A 318 -2.75 -10.53 1.71
C GLY A 318 -2.63 -12.05 1.94
N PHE A 319 -1.41 -12.55 2.09
CA PHE A 319 -1.22 -13.92 2.58
C PHE A 319 -1.60 -13.95 4.06
N LEU A 320 -2.59 -14.74 4.43
CA LEU A 320 -3.20 -14.79 5.77
C LEU A 320 -4.15 -13.62 6.13
N GLY A 321 -4.67 -12.90 5.16
CA GLY A 321 -5.87 -12.09 5.33
C GLY A 321 -5.66 -10.70 5.91
N GLY A 322 -4.48 -10.12 5.78
CA GLY A 322 -4.13 -8.98 6.59
C GLY A 322 -4.04 -7.61 5.94
N ASP A 323 -3.86 -7.44 4.65
CA ASP A 323 -3.67 -6.10 4.10
C ASP A 323 -4.99 -5.38 3.81
N LEU A 324 -5.46 -4.65 4.81
CA LEU A 324 -6.69 -3.87 4.71
C LEU A 324 -6.61 -2.71 3.70
N GLN A 325 -5.42 -2.26 3.31
CA GLN A 325 -5.23 -1.05 2.50
C GLN A 325 -4.59 -1.30 1.12
N ALA A 326 -4.52 -2.54 0.67
CA ALA A 326 -3.85 -2.94 -0.58
C ALA A 326 -4.71 -2.75 -1.84
N CYS A 327 -5.52 -1.71 -1.93
CA CYS A 327 -6.38 -1.48 -3.10
C CYS A 327 -5.94 -0.25 -3.90
N GLU A 328 -5.60 -0.46 -5.16
CA GLU A 328 -5.45 0.58 -6.19
C GLU A 328 -6.78 0.79 -6.93
N GLY A 329 -6.96 1.95 -7.53
CA GLY A 329 -8.21 2.25 -8.24
C GLY A 329 -9.36 2.57 -7.31
N VAL A 330 -9.09 3.09 -6.12
CA VAL A 330 -10.08 3.55 -5.15
C VAL A 330 -9.76 4.98 -4.75
N ALA A 331 -10.75 5.86 -4.79
CA ALA A 331 -10.61 7.22 -4.26
C ALA A 331 -11.86 7.62 -3.48
N ALA A 332 -11.71 8.51 -2.52
CA ALA A 332 -12.82 9.07 -1.77
C ALA A 332 -12.59 10.56 -1.47
N ASP A 333 -13.69 11.28 -1.32
CA ASP A 333 -13.74 12.61 -0.71
C ASP A 333 -14.73 12.61 0.48
N ALA A 334 -15.01 13.74 1.05
CA ALA A 334 -15.91 13.85 2.21
C ALA A 334 -17.34 13.31 1.94
N ASP A 335 -17.79 13.29 0.68
CA ASP A 335 -19.15 13.01 0.29
C ASP A 335 -19.31 11.76 -0.58
N ASN A 336 -18.25 11.32 -1.25
CA ASN A 336 -18.34 10.27 -2.27
C ASN A 336 -17.18 9.27 -2.18
N LEU A 337 -17.49 8.04 -2.57
CA LEU A 337 -16.53 7.00 -2.94
C LEU A 337 -16.53 6.88 -4.47
N TYR A 338 -15.38 6.66 -5.07
CA TYR A 338 -15.20 6.48 -6.50
C TYR A 338 -14.58 5.12 -6.77
N LEU A 339 -15.29 4.28 -7.52
CA LEU A 339 -14.86 2.92 -7.86
C LEU A 339 -14.95 2.67 -9.36
N PRO A 340 -14.00 1.91 -9.93
CA PRO A 340 -14.09 1.45 -11.31
C PRO A 340 -15.05 0.26 -11.40
N THR A 341 -15.87 0.22 -12.45
CA THR A 341 -16.65 -0.98 -12.77
C THR A 341 -15.75 -2.03 -13.41
N GLU A 342 -16.14 -3.28 -13.29
CA GLU A 342 -15.50 -4.35 -14.06
C GLU A 342 -15.73 -4.14 -15.57
N ALA A 343 -14.67 -4.33 -16.34
CA ALA A 343 -14.76 -4.44 -17.79
C ALA A 343 -13.86 -5.59 -18.25
N THR A 344 -14.43 -6.59 -18.84
CA THR A 344 -13.67 -7.73 -19.38
C THR A 344 -12.83 -7.34 -20.59
N THR A 345 -13.27 -6.34 -21.32
CA THR A 345 -12.56 -5.72 -22.47
C THR A 345 -13.05 -4.29 -22.66
N GLY A 346 -12.13 -3.39 -23.00
CA GLY A 346 -12.47 -2.02 -23.39
C GLY A 346 -12.71 -1.08 -22.20
N ALA A 347 -13.44 0.00 -22.46
CA ALA A 347 -13.68 1.05 -21.50
C ALA A 347 -14.59 0.61 -20.35
N ASN A 348 -14.14 0.80 -19.13
CA ASN A 348 -14.95 0.74 -17.94
C ASN A 348 -15.60 2.10 -17.62
N GLU A 349 -16.30 2.17 -16.50
CA GLU A 349 -16.83 3.40 -15.93
C GLU A 349 -16.29 3.63 -14.51
N ILE A 350 -16.18 4.88 -14.10
CA ILE A 350 -16.02 5.23 -12.68
C ILE A 350 -17.40 5.63 -12.18
N VAL A 351 -17.83 5.00 -11.08
CA VAL A 351 -19.07 5.29 -10.38
C VAL A 351 -18.77 6.10 -9.13
N ALA A 352 -19.44 7.25 -8.99
CA ALA A 352 -19.43 8.03 -7.76
C ALA A 352 -20.62 7.61 -6.88
N ILE A 353 -20.29 7.15 -5.68
CA ILE A 353 -21.25 6.61 -4.71
C ILE A 353 -21.35 7.58 -3.54
N SER A 354 -22.57 8.00 -3.21
CA SER A 354 -22.80 8.86 -2.05
C SER A 354 -22.48 8.15 -0.74
N LEU A 355 -21.56 8.66 0.04
CA LEU A 355 -21.24 8.15 1.38
C LEU A 355 -22.35 8.42 2.41
N ALA A 356 -23.31 9.29 2.09
CA ALA A 356 -24.46 9.54 2.96
C ALA A 356 -25.58 8.53 2.77
N SER A 357 -25.73 7.96 1.57
CA SER A 357 -26.89 7.12 1.22
C SER A 357 -26.54 5.77 0.59
N GLY A 358 -25.30 5.54 0.18
CA GLY A 358 -24.90 4.35 -0.57
C GLY A 358 -25.38 4.30 -2.02
N LYS A 359 -26.02 5.36 -2.51
CA LYS A 359 -26.58 5.41 -3.86
C LYS A 359 -25.59 5.97 -4.86
N GLU A 360 -25.70 5.48 -6.10
CA GLU A 360 -25.02 6.12 -7.21
C GLU A 360 -25.44 7.58 -7.34
N LYS A 361 -24.46 8.48 -7.53
CA LYS A 361 -24.69 9.90 -7.82
C LYS A 361 -24.52 10.20 -9.31
N TRP A 362 -23.46 9.66 -9.88
CA TRP A 362 -23.14 9.77 -11.28
C TRP A 362 -22.12 8.69 -11.67
N ARG A 363 -22.02 8.45 -12.95
CA ARG A 363 -20.95 7.62 -13.53
C ARG A 363 -20.36 8.30 -14.76
N VAL A 364 -19.15 7.94 -15.08
CA VAL A 364 -18.45 8.46 -16.25
C VAL A 364 -17.64 7.35 -16.91
N LYS A 365 -17.84 7.21 -18.21
CA LYS A 365 -17.13 6.22 -19.03
C LYS A 365 -15.69 6.69 -19.28
N SER A 366 -14.75 5.75 -19.34
CA SER A 366 -13.38 6.03 -19.77
C SER A 366 -13.41 6.76 -21.12
N PRO A 367 -12.58 7.82 -21.29
CA PRO A 367 -12.49 8.55 -22.56
C PRO A 367 -11.71 7.81 -23.65
N ALA A 368 -11.32 6.55 -23.41
CA ALA A 368 -10.66 5.65 -24.33
C ALA A 368 -11.30 4.26 -24.23
N ASP A 369 -10.90 3.35 -25.13
CA ASP A 369 -11.36 1.95 -25.08
C ASP A 369 -10.56 1.11 -24.05
N GLU A 370 -9.93 1.78 -23.07
CA GLU A 370 -9.12 1.18 -22.02
C GLU A 370 -9.69 1.51 -20.65
N SER A 371 -9.33 0.74 -19.64
CA SER A 371 -9.78 0.91 -18.26
C SER A 371 -9.28 2.22 -17.66
N MET A 372 -10.11 2.83 -16.84
CA MET A 372 -9.82 4.05 -16.08
C MET A 372 -9.89 3.76 -14.59
N LEU A 373 -8.82 4.07 -13.86
CA LEU A 373 -8.66 3.82 -12.43
C LEU A 373 -8.67 5.14 -11.66
N PRO A 374 -9.57 5.35 -10.71
CA PRO A 374 -9.52 6.50 -9.81
C PRO A 374 -8.27 6.44 -8.93
N MET A 375 -7.60 7.57 -8.72
CA MET A 375 -6.39 7.66 -7.92
C MET A 375 -6.61 8.45 -6.63
N LYS A 376 -7.04 9.70 -6.76
CA LYS A 376 -7.31 10.59 -5.62
C LYS A 376 -8.22 11.74 -6.00
N VAL A 377 -8.72 12.44 -5.00
CA VAL A 377 -9.44 13.70 -5.17
C VAL A 377 -8.56 14.86 -4.70
N GLU A 378 -8.36 15.84 -5.57
CA GLU A 378 -7.68 17.10 -5.25
C GLU A 378 -8.40 18.28 -5.91
N ASP A 379 -8.50 19.39 -5.22
CA ASP A 379 -9.16 20.62 -5.69
C ASP A 379 -10.56 20.43 -6.29
N GLY A 380 -11.36 19.53 -5.67
CA GLY A 380 -12.73 19.22 -6.11
C GLY A 380 -12.80 18.46 -7.45
N LYS A 381 -11.72 17.80 -7.83
CA LYS A 381 -11.64 16.94 -9.01
C LYS A 381 -11.09 15.57 -8.66
N LEU A 382 -11.70 14.55 -9.21
CA LEU A 382 -11.15 13.21 -9.20
C LEU A 382 -10.05 13.13 -10.25
N VAL A 383 -8.86 12.74 -9.86
CA VAL A 383 -7.76 12.40 -10.76
C VAL A 383 -7.82 10.89 -11.02
N ALA A 384 -7.75 10.51 -12.28
CA ALA A 384 -7.80 9.12 -12.69
C ALA A 384 -6.77 8.80 -13.78
N TYR A 385 -6.27 7.59 -13.75
CA TYR A 385 -5.38 7.03 -14.76
C TYR A 385 -6.17 6.20 -15.75
N VAL A 386 -6.03 6.50 -17.04
CA VAL A 386 -6.52 5.68 -18.14
C VAL A 386 -5.34 4.86 -18.67
N GLU A 387 -5.47 3.56 -18.67
CA GLU A 387 -4.41 2.64 -19.07
C GLU A 387 -4.03 2.82 -20.56
N PRO A 388 -2.79 2.47 -20.95
CA PRO A 388 -2.38 2.52 -22.36
C PRO A 388 -3.08 1.46 -23.17
N SER A 389 -3.36 1.78 -24.45
CA SER A 389 -3.74 0.79 -25.47
C SER A 389 -2.49 0.21 -26.14
N TYR A 390 -2.72 -0.66 -27.10
CA TYR A 390 -1.62 -1.22 -27.91
C TYR A 390 -0.83 -0.14 -28.69
N ASP A 391 -1.49 0.92 -29.09
CA ASP A 391 -0.93 1.96 -30.00
C ASP A 391 -0.95 3.38 -29.40
N LYS A 392 -1.38 3.55 -28.15
CA LYS A 392 -1.47 4.86 -27.51
C LYS A 392 -1.06 4.77 -26.05
N GLY A 393 -0.19 5.69 -25.63
CA GLY A 393 0.16 5.86 -24.22
C GLY A 393 -1.06 6.17 -23.36
N GLY A 394 -0.96 5.82 -22.11
CA GLY A 394 -1.96 6.12 -21.11
C GLY A 394 -2.20 7.61 -20.94
N ARG A 395 -3.08 8.00 -20.08
CA ARG A 395 -3.35 9.41 -19.76
C ARG A 395 -3.79 9.60 -18.33
N ILE A 396 -3.50 10.77 -17.81
CA ILE A 396 -4.10 11.24 -16.57
C ILE A 396 -5.22 12.21 -16.92
N VAL A 397 -6.37 11.99 -16.35
CA VAL A 397 -7.55 12.83 -16.51
C VAL A 397 -8.02 13.40 -15.19
N SER A 398 -8.65 14.56 -15.23
CA SER A 398 -9.38 15.13 -14.09
C SER A 398 -10.87 15.20 -14.41
N ILE A 399 -11.69 14.83 -13.41
CA ILE A 399 -13.15 14.76 -13.54
C ILE A 399 -13.74 15.62 -12.42
N PRO A 400 -14.55 16.65 -12.71
CA PRO A 400 -15.21 17.45 -11.67
C PRO A 400 -16.07 16.54 -10.75
N THR A 401 -15.90 16.64 -9.43
CA THR A 401 -16.68 15.83 -8.46
C THR A 401 -18.03 16.43 -8.16
N THR A 402 -18.23 17.71 -8.45
CA THR A 402 -19.46 18.47 -8.21
C THR A 402 -20.04 19.03 -9.50
N GLY A 403 -21.30 19.46 -9.46
CA GLY A 403 -22.03 19.99 -10.61
C GLY A 403 -22.73 18.91 -11.43
N GLY A 404 -23.26 19.27 -12.60
CA GLY A 404 -24.05 18.37 -13.45
C GLY A 404 -23.28 17.82 -14.65
N LYS A 405 -21.99 18.15 -14.81
CA LYS A 405 -21.14 17.64 -15.90
C LYS A 405 -19.84 17.08 -15.33
N HIS A 406 -19.65 15.78 -15.50
CA HIS A 406 -18.48 15.04 -15.02
C HIS A 406 -17.62 14.60 -16.21
N THR A 407 -17.29 15.53 -17.10
CA THR A 407 -16.52 15.23 -18.33
C THR A 407 -15.04 15.16 -18.01
N PRO A 408 -14.35 14.05 -18.34
CA PRO A 408 -12.92 13.93 -18.16
C PRO A 408 -12.16 14.97 -18.99
N THR A 409 -11.19 15.62 -18.37
CA THR A 409 -10.26 16.55 -19.02
C THR A 409 -8.84 16.00 -18.88
N THR A 410 -8.13 15.86 -20.00
CA THR A 410 -6.76 15.33 -19.98
C THR A 410 -5.81 16.32 -19.31
N LEU A 411 -5.09 15.83 -18.29
CA LEU A 411 -3.99 16.52 -17.60
C LEU A 411 -2.65 16.18 -18.25
N LEU A 412 -2.40 14.89 -18.49
CA LEU A 412 -1.24 14.36 -19.21
C LEU A 412 -1.71 13.35 -20.25
N GLN A 413 -1.15 13.38 -21.46
CA GLN A 413 -1.22 12.33 -22.47
C GLN A 413 0.18 11.78 -22.64
N MET A 414 0.39 10.50 -22.32
CA MET A 414 1.68 9.85 -22.46
C MET A 414 2.02 9.64 -23.93
N PRO A 415 3.31 9.70 -24.31
CA PRO A 415 3.75 9.50 -25.68
C PRO A 415 3.47 8.07 -26.20
N GLU A 416 3.16 7.95 -27.47
CA GLU A 416 3.01 6.64 -28.12
C GLU A 416 4.29 5.78 -27.99
N GLY A 417 5.48 6.39 -28.09
CA GLY A 417 6.76 5.69 -27.98
C GLY A 417 7.06 5.05 -26.63
N THR A 418 6.22 5.31 -25.60
CA THR A 418 6.40 4.72 -24.26
C THR A 418 5.44 3.58 -23.94
N VAL A 419 4.57 3.22 -24.89
CA VAL A 419 3.52 2.20 -24.69
C VAL A 419 4.08 0.86 -24.22
N ASP A 420 5.13 0.36 -24.83
CA ASP A 420 5.75 -0.94 -24.51
C ASP A 420 6.36 -0.94 -23.09
N ILE A 421 6.83 0.21 -22.62
CA ILE A 421 7.35 0.32 -21.27
C ILE A 421 6.19 0.45 -20.28
N GLU A 422 5.26 1.37 -20.52
CA GLU A 422 4.13 1.64 -19.64
C GLU A 422 3.23 0.41 -19.47
N SER A 423 2.85 -0.26 -20.55
CA SER A 423 2.04 -1.48 -20.55
C SER A 423 2.72 -2.68 -19.88
N GLY A 424 4.05 -2.66 -19.77
CA GLY A 424 4.81 -3.73 -19.13
C GLY A 424 4.81 -3.68 -17.60
N PHE A 425 4.17 -2.72 -16.95
CA PHE A 425 3.95 -2.71 -15.51
C PHE A 425 2.67 -3.51 -15.18
N TYR A 426 2.75 -4.83 -15.22
CA TYR A 426 1.60 -5.73 -14.99
C TYR A 426 1.10 -5.70 -13.54
N SER A 427 2.02 -5.79 -12.57
CA SER A 427 1.75 -5.56 -11.16
C SER A 427 2.29 -4.19 -10.82
N LYS A 428 1.43 -3.22 -10.61
CA LYS A 428 1.82 -1.81 -10.53
C LYS A 428 1.31 -1.11 -9.28
N ALA A 429 2.04 -0.09 -8.86
CA ALA A 429 1.57 0.98 -8.01
C ALA A 429 1.64 2.29 -8.80
N ILE A 430 0.64 3.14 -8.64
CA ILE A 430 0.52 4.42 -9.35
C ILE A 430 0.31 5.56 -8.37
N ASP A 431 0.88 6.73 -8.67
CA ASP A 431 0.63 7.95 -7.89
C ASP A 431 0.67 9.20 -8.77
N TRP A 432 -0.05 10.21 -8.33
CA TRP A 432 -0.11 11.53 -8.93
C TRP A 432 0.25 12.58 -7.90
N VAL A 433 1.40 13.21 -8.05
CA VAL A 433 1.92 14.21 -7.12
C VAL A 433 2.46 15.40 -7.88
N ASP A 434 2.02 16.61 -7.54
CA ASP A 434 2.51 17.87 -8.09
C ASP A 434 2.57 17.95 -9.63
N GLY A 435 1.53 17.42 -10.27
CA GLY A 435 1.44 17.43 -11.74
C GLY A 435 2.31 16.40 -12.44
N ARG A 436 2.88 15.44 -11.70
CA ARG A 436 3.66 14.30 -12.18
C ARG A 436 2.94 13.00 -11.92
N PHE A 437 3.02 12.10 -12.86
CA PHE A 437 2.51 10.73 -12.74
C PHE A 437 3.67 9.77 -12.56
N TYR A 438 3.54 8.90 -11.57
CA TYR A 438 4.50 7.85 -11.25
C TYR A 438 3.84 6.49 -11.39
N ILE A 439 4.54 5.55 -12.02
CA ILE A 439 4.17 4.14 -12.09
C ILE A 439 5.39 3.30 -11.73
N SER A 440 5.19 2.28 -10.90
CA SER A 440 6.25 1.37 -10.50
C SER A 440 5.76 -0.06 -10.43
N THR A 441 6.68 -1.03 -10.58
CA THR A 441 6.34 -2.43 -10.36
C THR A 441 6.16 -2.72 -8.87
N THR A 442 5.27 -3.66 -8.53
CA THR A 442 5.12 -4.18 -7.17
C THR A 442 5.72 -5.58 -7.01
N ARG A 443 6.12 -6.21 -8.13
CA ARG A 443 6.75 -7.54 -8.15
C ARG A 443 7.76 -7.64 -9.28
N LEU A 444 8.87 -8.31 -9.01
CA LEU A 444 9.91 -8.69 -9.96
C LEU A 444 9.75 -10.17 -10.31
N ALA A 445 9.89 -10.52 -11.59
CA ALA A 445 9.78 -11.89 -12.05
C ALA A 445 11.08 -12.69 -11.84
N GLY A 446 12.22 -12.00 -11.77
CA GLY A 446 13.53 -12.63 -11.68
C GLY A 446 14.05 -13.09 -13.04
N ASP A 447 13.59 -12.47 -14.13
CA ASP A 447 14.11 -12.74 -15.47
C ASP A 447 15.56 -12.24 -15.58
N THR A 448 16.47 -13.13 -15.92
CA THR A 448 17.90 -12.81 -16.07
C THR A 448 18.26 -12.37 -17.48
N ASP A 449 17.38 -12.56 -18.46
CA ASP A 449 17.66 -12.29 -19.88
C ASP A 449 17.41 -10.81 -20.24
N ALA A 450 16.57 -10.10 -19.45
CA ALA A 450 16.27 -8.69 -19.65
C ALA A 450 16.19 -7.94 -18.30
N LYS A 451 16.57 -6.67 -18.30
CA LYS A 451 16.36 -5.81 -17.14
C LYS A 451 14.87 -5.54 -16.95
N GLU A 452 14.39 -5.74 -15.73
CA GLU A 452 13.01 -5.50 -15.38
C GLU A 452 12.76 -4.01 -15.10
N LYS A 453 11.54 -3.58 -15.35
CA LYS A 453 11.11 -2.19 -15.08
C LYS A 453 10.94 -2.00 -13.58
N LEU A 454 11.46 -0.89 -13.06
CA LEU A 454 11.27 -0.52 -11.67
C LEU A 454 10.27 0.61 -11.51
N MET A 455 10.54 1.73 -12.17
CA MET A 455 9.77 2.94 -11.99
C MET A 455 9.88 3.87 -13.21
N LEU A 456 8.79 4.55 -13.53
CA LEU A 456 8.69 5.50 -14.62
C LEU A 456 7.94 6.75 -14.15
N ALA A 457 8.43 7.92 -14.52
CA ALA A 457 7.82 9.21 -14.18
C ALA A 457 7.53 10.05 -15.42
N TYR A 458 6.33 10.63 -15.43
CA TYR A 458 5.90 11.55 -16.48
C TYR A 458 5.56 12.94 -15.90
N GLY A 459 5.75 13.98 -16.70
CA GLY A 459 5.39 15.35 -16.38
C GLY A 459 5.12 16.20 -17.63
N LYS A 460 4.90 17.51 -17.44
CA LYS A 460 4.75 18.47 -18.55
C LYS A 460 6.08 18.95 -19.09
#